data_34f058d985f38132b6d0b8cf711c8a42
#
_entry.id   34f058d985f38132b6d0b8cf711c8a42
#
_cell.length_a   1.000
_cell.length_b   1.000
_cell.length_c   1.000
_cell.angle_alpha   90.00
_cell.angle_beta   90.00
_cell.angle_gamma   90.00
#
_symmetry.space_group_name_H-M   'P 1'
#
loop_
_entity.id
_entity.type
_entity.pdbx_description
1 polymer ?
#
loop_
_entity_poly.entity_id
_entity_poly.type
_entity_poly.pdbx_seq_one_letter_code
_entity_poly.pdbx_strand_id
1 'polypeptide(L)'
;MKMNKWTVGLAAAGVVSLASTAQAEENSVLTAMSSTVISGSVEASYNGSLGSGNQLAGHDNGFAANGASLAISSPLAGGDYSAAFNVELLLGQRAADFSGEGDDFHIKNANIGLNLPFGNGVDLTVGLFDTIVGYEVEASGSNPNVNRSYGYDLEPFTHTGLLASMSLSDGIDVSVGLANAFDSTAGLHNDDTTDFAYLAGVSITVPDSLGFLAGSTAFVGYTVGAGDDEDKLFYVGGSIASPIENVSLGVAYDDREYGNGDEADAVALYAVWGVSDGVSLGLRYDTLDGTDGDSTSMWTATLGYSIWENVLTRLELNNESGDRVNGSSNGLGLNLFYQF
;
A
#
# COMPACT_ATOMS: atom_id res chain seq x y z
N MET A 1 -21.60 2.56 16.46
CA MET A 1 -21.78 1.97 15.13
C MET A 1 -20.51 1.18 14.82
N LYS A 2 -20.55 -0.12 14.55
CA LYS A 2 -19.32 -0.89 14.25
C LYS A 2 -18.95 -0.61 12.80
N MET A 3 -17.85 0.10 12.58
CA MET A 3 -17.29 0.30 11.25
C MET A 3 -16.95 -1.06 10.61
N ASN A 4 -17.29 -1.23 9.34
CA ASN A 4 -16.97 -2.43 8.58
C ASN A 4 -15.44 -2.53 8.45
N LYS A 5 -14.87 -3.72 8.63
CA LYS A 5 -13.41 -3.97 8.58
C LYS A 5 -12.74 -3.49 7.28
N TRP A 6 -13.51 -3.37 6.22
CA TRP A 6 -13.04 -2.91 4.90
C TRP A 6 -12.92 -1.39 4.75
N THR A 7 -13.63 -0.62 5.58
CA THR A 7 -13.52 0.86 5.61
C THR A 7 -12.36 1.37 6.47
N VAL A 8 -11.74 0.50 7.28
CA VAL A 8 -10.61 0.85 8.15
C VAL A 8 -9.27 0.77 7.41
N GLY A 9 -9.19 0.03 6.29
CA GLY A 9 -7.96 -0.12 5.50
C GLY A 9 -7.41 1.18 4.90
N LEU A 10 -8.27 2.19 4.72
CA LEU A 10 -7.88 3.50 4.15
C LEU A 10 -7.20 4.46 5.14
N ALA A 11 -7.19 4.13 6.42
CA ALA A 11 -6.56 4.98 7.45
C ALA A 11 -5.15 4.52 7.86
N ALA A 12 -4.62 3.47 7.24
CA ALA A 12 -3.38 2.82 7.66
C ALA A 12 -2.26 2.80 6.60
N ALA A 13 -2.31 3.67 5.62
CA ALA A 13 -1.15 3.92 4.77
C ALA A 13 -0.19 4.83 5.54
N GLY A 14 0.70 4.25 6.29
CA GLY A 14 1.74 4.94 7.04
C GLY A 14 1.69 4.59 8.54
N VAL A 15 2.61 3.72 8.93
CA VAL A 15 2.84 3.22 10.30
C VAL A 15 1.84 2.15 10.74
N VAL A 16 2.19 0.91 10.55
CA VAL A 16 1.55 -0.24 11.21
C VAL A 16 1.92 -0.18 12.70
N SER A 17 1.11 0.49 13.51
CA SER A 17 1.16 0.30 14.95
C SER A 17 0.48 -1.01 15.30
N LEU A 18 1.22 -2.07 15.47
CA LEU A 18 0.75 -3.36 15.94
C LEU A 18 0.49 -3.30 17.46
N ALA A 19 -0.65 -2.77 17.86
CA ALA A 19 -1.08 -2.84 19.25
C ALA A 19 -2.24 -3.83 19.42
N SER A 20 -1.95 -5.01 19.96
CA SER A 20 -2.94 -5.79 20.69
C SER A 20 -2.28 -6.64 21.78
N THR A 21 -2.66 -6.41 23.01
CA THR A 21 -2.24 -7.11 24.21
C THR A 21 -2.94 -8.46 24.35
N ALA A 22 -2.17 -9.53 24.47
CA ALA A 22 -2.62 -10.76 25.14
C ALA A 22 -1.50 -11.26 26.07
N GLN A 23 -1.81 -11.39 27.35
CA GLN A 23 -0.94 -11.97 28.37
C GLN A 23 -0.98 -13.51 28.28
N ALA A 24 0.18 -14.16 28.23
CA ALA A 24 0.29 -15.61 28.37
C ALA A 24 1.51 -15.98 29.22
N GLU A 25 1.28 -16.91 30.17
CA GLU A 25 2.26 -17.45 31.13
C GLU A 25 3.18 -18.52 30.52
N GLU A 26 4.39 -18.55 31.05
CA GLU A 26 5.49 -19.53 31.09
C GLU A 26 5.43 -20.76 30.17
N ASN A 27 5.86 -20.61 28.94
CA ASN A 27 6.66 -21.58 28.18
C ASN A 27 7.20 -20.87 26.94
N SER A 28 8.47 -20.54 26.90
CA SER A 28 9.02 -19.61 25.91
C SER A 28 8.77 -19.99 24.43
N VAL A 29 8.64 -21.26 24.12
CA VAL A 29 8.31 -21.74 22.76
C VAL A 29 6.81 -21.67 22.50
N LEU A 30 5.97 -22.05 23.47
CA LEU A 30 4.50 -21.97 23.34
C LEU A 30 4.02 -20.52 23.38
N THR A 31 4.67 -19.64 24.13
CA THR A 31 4.38 -18.22 24.18
C THR A 31 4.72 -17.54 22.84
N ALA A 32 5.86 -17.88 22.24
CA ALA A 32 6.22 -17.40 20.91
C ALA A 32 5.23 -17.87 19.83
N MET A 33 4.73 -19.11 19.93
CA MET A 33 3.70 -19.62 19.00
C MET A 33 2.31 -19.04 19.27
N SER A 34 1.96 -18.69 20.51
CA SER A 34 0.65 -18.13 20.85
C SER A 34 0.46 -16.69 20.38
N SER A 35 1.53 -15.95 20.15
CA SER A 35 1.50 -14.60 19.57
C SER A 35 1.65 -14.58 18.04
N THR A 36 1.98 -15.73 17.43
CA THR A 36 2.15 -15.83 15.97
C THR A 36 0.78 -15.82 15.28
N VAL A 37 0.62 -14.91 14.33
CA VAL A 37 -0.56 -14.77 13.48
C VAL A 37 -0.21 -15.31 12.09
N ILE A 38 -1.08 -16.14 11.55
CA ILE A 38 -1.04 -16.56 10.15
C ILE A 38 -2.24 -15.91 9.48
N SER A 39 -2.00 -15.17 8.43
CA SER A 39 -3.03 -14.49 7.62
C SER A 39 -2.66 -14.59 6.16
N GLY A 40 -3.62 -14.28 5.31
CA GLY A 40 -3.36 -14.28 3.88
C GLY A 40 -4.61 -13.97 3.07
N SER A 41 -4.45 -14.05 1.76
CA SER A 41 -5.55 -13.79 0.83
C SER A 41 -5.43 -14.66 -0.41
N VAL A 42 -6.57 -14.87 -1.07
CA VAL A 42 -6.65 -15.47 -2.41
C VAL A 42 -7.51 -14.56 -3.27
N GLU A 43 -7.07 -14.35 -4.51
CA GLU A 43 -7.74 -13.46 -5.43
C GLU A 43 -7.95 -14.09 -6.80
N ALA A 44 -9.15 -13.90 -7.35
CA ALA A 44 -9.50 -14.27 -8.71
C ALA A 44 -10.29 -13.13 -9.36
N SER A 45 -10.16 -12.98 -10.67
CA SER A 45 -10.86 -11.93 -11.41
C SER A 45 -11.39 -12.43 -12.75
N TYR A 46 -12.29 -11.63 -13.31
CA TYR A 46 -12.64 -11.64 -14.71
C TYR A 46 -12.44 -10.23 -15.25
N ASN A 47 -11.67 -10.10 -16.31
CA ASN A 47 -11.38 -8.82 -16.95
C ASN A 47 -11.89 -8.83 -18.39
N GLY A 48 -12.38 -7.68 -18.86
CA GLY A 48 -12.87 -7.50 -20.20
C GLY A 48 -12.73 -6.06 -20.68
N SER A 49 -12.55 -5.87 -21.99
CA SER A 49 -12.63 -4.53 -22.60
C SER A 49 -14.05 -4.25 -23.08
N LEU A 50 -14.49 -3.00 -22.89
CA LEU A 50 -15.77 -2.51 -23.40
C LEU A 50 -15.50 -1.65 -24.64
N GLY A 51 -15.56 -2.27 -25.83
CA GLY A 51 -15.36 -1.58 -27.10
C GLY A 51 -14.12 -2.03 -27.88
N SER A 52 -13.71 -1.26 -28.89
CA SER A 52 -12.57 -1.56 -29.76
C SER A 52 -11.22 -1.06 -29.25
N GLY A 53 -11.16 -0.58 -28.01
CA GLY A 53 -9.92 -0.11 -27.35
C GLY A 53 -9.13 -1.26 -26.72
N ASN A 54 -7.91 -0.95 -26.29
CA ASN A 54 -7.04 -1.87 -25.60
C ASN A 54 -7.67 -2.38 -24.29
N GLN A 55 -7.17 -3.51 -23.81
CA GLN A 55 -7.53 -4.18 -22.56
C GLN A 55 -7.37 -3.23 -21.36
N LEU A 56 -8.01 -3.54 -20.24
CA LEU A 56 -7.62 -3.05 -18.91
C LEU A 56 -6.10 -3.11 -18.81
N ALA A 57 -5.46 -1.99 -18.48
CA ALA A 57 -4.02 -1.90 -18.42
C ALA A 57 -3.43 -3.10 -17.64
N GLY A 58 -2.66 -3.94 -18.33
CA GLY A 58 -1.92 -5.05 -17.73
C GLY A 58 -2.66 -6.39 -17.60
N HIS A 59 -3.96 -6.52 -17.96
CA HIS A 59 -4.67 -7.79 -17.80
C HIS A 59 -5.28 -8.30 -19.11
N ASP A 60 -5.06 -9.57 -19.42
CA ASP A 60 -5.71 -10.27 -20.52
C ASP A 60 -7.22 -10.40 -20.27
N ASN A 61 -8.01 -10.39 -21.37
CA ASN A 61 -9.44 -10.65 -21.29
C ASN A 61 -9.70 -12.09 -20.84
N GLY A 62 -10.56 -12.27 -19.84
CA GLY A 62 -10.98 -13.57 -19.36
C GLY A 62 -10.86 -13.74 -17.86
N PHE A 63 -10.95 -14.98 -17.41
CA PHE A 63 -10.76 -15.35 -16.00
C PHE A 63 -9.27 -15.45 -15.68
N ALA A 64 -8.88 -14.89 -14.53
CA ALA A 64 -7.57 -15.00 -13.98
C ALA A 64 -7.61 -15.50 -12.53
N ALA A 65 -6.67 -16.38 -12.18
CA ALA A 65 -6.30 -16.66 -10.80
C ALA A 65 -5.14 -15.72 -10.45
N ASN A 66 -5.46 -14.55 -9.88
CA ASN A 66 -4.47 -13.51 -9.65
C ASN A 66 -3.39 -13.93 -8.66
N GLY A 67 -3.71 -14.90 -7.78
CA GLY A 67 -2.73 -15.48 -6.87
C GLY A 67 -3.17 -15.44 -5.41
N ALA A 68 -2.18 -15.58 -4.54
CA ALA A 68 -2.41 -15.59 -3.10
C ALA A 68 -1.30 -14.84 -2.36
N SER A 69 -1.59 -14.39 -1.14
CA SER A 69 -0.57 -14.00 -0.16
C SER A 69 -0.64 -14.88 1.07
N LEU A 70 0.51 -15.08 1.73
CA LEU A 70 0.62 -15.72 3.03
C LEU A 70 1.56 -14.90 3.91
N ALA A 71 1.05 -14.42 5.03
CA ALA A 71 1.83 -13.72 6.02
C ALA A 71 1.91 -14.52 7.32
N ILE A 72 3.10 -14.54 7.90
CA ILE A 72 3.37 -15.10 9.23
C ILE A 72 4.06 -14.01 10.03
N SER A 73 3.42 -13.54 11.09
CA SER A 73 3.93 -12.43 11.88
C SER A 73 3.74 -12.65 13.37
N SER A 74 4.54 -11.95 14.15
CA SER A 74 4.34 -11.79 15.59
C SER A 74 4.36 -10.29 15.88
N PRO A 75 3.33 -9.74 16.53
CA PRO A 75 3.32 -8.32 16.89
C PRO A 75 4.38 -8.01 17.93
N LEU A 76 4.78 -6.73 18.02
CA LEU A 76 5.58 -6.24 19.15
C LEU A 76 4.80 -6.49 20.45
N ALA A 77 5.42 -7.18 21.39
CA ALA A 77 4.89 -7.28 22.74
C ALA A 77 5.01 -5.90 23.40
N GLY A 78 3.93 -5.40 23.98
CA GLY A 78 3.98 -4.10 24.68
C GLY A 78 5.04 -4.11 25.78
N GLY A 79 5.80 -3.02 25.89
CA GLY A 79 6.84 -2.82 26.87
C GLY A 79 8.21 -2.53 26.26
N ASP A 80 9.15 -2.10 27.13
CA ASP A 80 10.50 -1.80 26.73
C ASP A 80 11.24 -3.05 26.20
N TYR A 81 12.01 -2.85 25.11
CA TYR A 81 12.83 -3.91 24.48
C TYR A 81 12.01 -5.13 23.99
N SER A 82 10.92 -4.86 23.31
CA SER A 82 10.16 -5.94 22.65
C SER A 82 10.63 -6.17 21.22
N ALA A 83 10.38 -7.37 20.70
CA ALA A 83 10.71 -7.77 19.34
C ALA A 83 9.49 -8.36 18.63
N ALA A 84 9.44 -8.16 17.31
CA ALA A 84 8.46 -8.68 16.39
C ALA A 84 9.14 -9.26 15.16
N PHE A 85 8.41 -10.00 14.35
CA PHE A 85 8.84 -10.36 13.00
C PHE A 85 7.65 -10.34 12.03
N ASN A 86 7.96 -10.14 10.76
CA ASN A 86 7.01 -10.28 9.67
C ASN A 86 7.67 -10.97 8.47
N VAL A 87 7.00 -12.00 7.96
CA VAL A 87 7.33 -12.67 6.69
C VAL A 87 6.07 -12.71 5.86
N GLU A 88 6.10 -12.13 4.67
CA GLU A 88 5.00 -12.15 3.72
C GLU A 88 5.46 -12.68 2.37
N LEU A 89 4.71 -13.63 1.84
CA LEU A 89 4.94 -14.30 0.57
C LEU A 89 3.81 -13.96 -0.40
N LEU A 90 4.16 -13.67 -1.65
CA LEU A 90 3.25 -13.56 -2.77
C LEU A 90 3.41 -14.78 -3.68
N LEU A 91 2.29 -15.27 -4.23
CA LEU A 91 2.22 -16.49 -5.03
C LEU A 91 1.38 -16.25 -6.28
N GLY A 92 1.80 -16.86 -7.41
CA GLY A 92 1.12 -16.79 -8.70
C GLY A 92 1.30 -15.45 -9.39
N GLN A 93 0.35 -15.06 -10.24
CA GLN A 93 0.43 -13.83 -11.05
C GLN A 93 0.74 -12.58 -10.20
N ARG A 94 0.19 -12.51 -8.99
CA ARG A 94 0.45 -11.44 -8.04
C ARG A 94 1.93 -11.31 -7.64
N ALA A 95 2.65 -12.41 -7.52
CA ALA A 95 4.09 -12.39 -7.30
C ALA A 95 4.84 -11.88 -8.53
N ALA A 96 4.44 -12.34 -9.72
CA ALA A 96 5.04 -11.94 -10.99
C ALA A 96 4.83 -10.45 -11.29
N ASP A 97 3.62 -9.94 -11.06
CA ASP A 97 3.28 -8.52 -11.27
C ASP A 97 4.05 -7.62 -10.28
N PHE A 98 4.16 -8.04 -9.02
CA PHE A 98 4.84 -7.29 -7.99
C PHE A 98 6.35 -7.23 -8.22
N SER A 99 7.00 -8.35 -8.57
CA SER A 99 8.43 -8.40 -8.79
C SER A 99 8.89 -7.80 -10.13
N GLY A 100 7.99 -7.77 -11.13
CA GLY A 100 8.34 -7.42 -12.50
C GLY A 100 9.19 -8.48 -13.24
N GLU A 101 9.59 -9.56 -12.54
CA GLU A 101 10.48 -10.61 -13.07
C GLU A 101 9.74 -11.81 -13.68
N GLY A 102 8.41 -11.88 -13.47
CA GLY A 102 7.56 -12.97 -13.99
C GLY A 102 7.63 -14.26 -13.18
N ASP A 103 8.18 -14.24 -11.97
CA ASP A 103 8.24 -15.39 -11.07
C ASP A 103 6.94 -15.57 -10.29
N ASP A 104 6.44 -16.81 -10.23
CA ASP A 104 5.21 -17.16 -9.47
C ASP A 104 5.40 -17.21 -7.94
N PHE A 105 6.55 -16.79 -7.42
CA PHE A 105 6.88 -16.75 -6.00
C PHE A 105 7.75 -15.53 -5.68
N HIS A 106 7.34 -14.77 -4.68
CA HIS A 106 8.10 -13.60 -4.23
C HIS A 106 8.01 -13.44 -2.72
N ILE A 107 9.13 -13.04 -2.08
CA ILE A 107 9.15 -12.66 -0.66
C ILE A 107 8.98 -11.14 -0.61
N LYS A 108 7.76 -10.70 -0.26
CA LYS A 108 7.43 -9.28 -0.17
C LYS A 108 7.98 -8.63 1.10
N ASN A 109 7.89 -9.35 2.23
CA ASN A 109 8.41 -8.88 3.51
C ASN A 109 9.21 -9.97 4.21
N ALA A 110 10.34 -9.60 4.80
CA ALA A 110 11.16 -10.44 5.69
C ALA A 110 11.94 -9.55 6.65
N ASN A 111 11.35 -9.21 7.79
CA ASN A 111 11.93 -8.23 8.71
C ASN A 111 11.72 -8.58 10.18
N ILE A 112 12.53 -7.90 11.00
CA ILE A 112 12.46 -7.94 12.46
C ILE A 112 12.14 -6.52 12.93
N GLY A 113 11.11 -6.38 13.75
CA GLY A 113 10.78 -5.17 14.48
C GLY A 113 11.36 -5.19 15.88
N LEU A 114 11.91 -4.09 16.34
CA LEU A 114 12.42 -3.89 17.69
C LEU A 114 11.84 -2.60 18.26
N ASN A 115 11.26 -2.66 19.45
CA ASN A 115 10.88 -1.46 20.19
C ASN A 115 11.98 -1.10 21.18
N LEU A 116 12.45 0.15 21.11
CA LEU A 116 13.52 0.69 21.94
C LEU A 116 12.97 1.84 22.78
N PRO A 117 13.24 1.87 24.11
CA PRO A 117 12.66 2.86 25.03
C PRO A 117 13.41 4.20 25.00
N PHE A 118 13.63 4.77 23.81
CA PHE A 118 14.20 6.10 23.65
C PHE A 118 13.09 7.12 23.41
N GLY A 119 13.03 8.19 24.21
CA GLY A 119 11.98 9.20 24.12
C GLY A 119 10.59 8.61 24.38
N ASN A 120 9.69 8.74 23.41
CA ASN A 120 8.35 8.16 23.46
C ASN A 120 8.31 6.69 22.96
N GLY A 121 9.45 6.07 22.75
CA GLY A 121 9.65 4.80 22.08
C GLY A 121 10.09 5.00 20.63
N VAL A 122 11.05 4.18 20.20
CA VAL A 122 11.51 4.10 18.80
C VAL A 122 11.28 2.70 18.31
N ASP A 123 10.48 2.57 17.26
CA ASP A 123 10.29 1.32 16.55
C ASP A 123 11.33 1.23 15.43
N LEU A 124 12.13 0.17 15.45
CA LEU A 124 13.18 -0.10 14.49
C LEU A 124 12.81 -1.34 13.68
N THR A 125 12.71 -1.22 12.36
CA THR A 125 12.49 -2.33 11.43
C THR A 125 13.77 -2.61 10.67
N VAL A 126 14.20 -3.87 10.64
CA VAL A 126 15.43 -4.34 9.98
C VAL A 126 15.11 -5.49 9.06
N GLY A 127 15.53 -5.41 7.81
CA GLY A 127 15.31 -6.43 6.77
C GLY A 127 14.56 -5.87 5.58
N LEU A 128 13.76 -6.71 4.93
CA LEU A 128 12.90 -6.33 3.80
C LEU A 128 11.53 -5.91 4.33
N PHE A 129 11.13 -4.66 4.05
CA PHE A 129 9.89 -4.06 4.54
C PHE A 129 9.23 -3.20 3.45
N ASP A 130 7.91 -2.97 3.58
CA ASP A 130 7.15 -2.12 2.67
C ASP A 130 7.64 -0.67 2.71
N THR A 131 7.51 0.01 1.58
CA THR A 131 7.79 1.45 1.50
C THR A 131 7.01 2.26 2.52
N ILE A 132 7.51 3.46 2.82
CA ILE A 132 6.83 4.42 3.70
C ILE A 132 5.90 5.38 2.95
N VAL A 133 5.92 5.37 1.62
CA VAL A 133 5.10 6.23 0.75
C VAL A 133 3.96 5.43 0.14
N GLY A 134 2.96 6.11 -0.39
CA GLY A 134 1.85 5.51 -1.11
C GLY A 134 0.50 5.61 -0.40
N TYR A 135 -0.54 5.90 -1.18
CA TYR A 135 -1.93 5.88 -0.76
C TYR A 135 -2.54 4.48 -0.92
N GLU A 136 -2.17 3.80 -1.98
CA GLU A 136 -2.60 2.44 -2.29
C GLU A 136 -1.56 1.42 -1.81
N VAL A 137 -2.03 0.21 -1.51
CA VAL A 137 -1.18 -0.89 -1.05
C VAL A 137 -1.27 -2.09 -2.00
N GLU A 138 -0.27 -2.98 -1.95
CA GLU A 138 -0.23 -4.18 -2.78
C GLU A 138 -1.48 -5.06 -2.60
N ALA A 139 -1.96 -5.26 -1.37
CA ALA A 139 -3.16 -6.05 -1.08
C ALA A 139 -4.41 -5.40 -1.68
N SER A 140 -4.91 -5.90 -2.80
CA SER A 140 -6.01 -5.29 -3.56
C SER A 140 -7.28 -5.10 -2.72
N GLY A 141 -7.58 -6.05 -1.82
CA GLY A 141 -8.73 -5.96 -0.91
C GLY A 141 -8.68 -4.80 0.08
N SER A 142 -7.53 -4.18 0.28
CA SER A 142 -7.35 -3.02 1.16
C SER A 142 -7.51 -1.67 0.43
N ASN A 143 -7.60 -1.68 -0.89
CA ASN A 143 -7.78 -0.47 -1.69
C ASN A 143 -9.25 -0.28 -2.08
N PRO A 144 -9.68 0.98 -2.34
CA PRO A 144 -11.04 1.26 -2.75
C PRO A 144 -11.36 0.73 -4.14
N ASN A 145 -10.37 0.67 -5.02
CA ASN A 145 -10.45 0.21 -6.40
C ASN A 145 -9.64 -1.08 -6.60
N VAL A 146 -9.94 -1.84 -7.64
CA VAL A 146 -9.22 -3.08 -7.97
C VAL A 146 -7.91 -2.77 -8.67
N ASN A 147 -7.97 -1.94 -9.73
CA ASN A 147 -6.77 -1.44 -10.38
C ASN A 147 -6.09 -0.34 -9.54
N ARG A 148 -4.82 -0.10 -9.83
CA ARG A 148 -4.02 0.92 -9.16
C ARG A 148 -4.05 2.25 -9.90
N SER A 149 -3.74 3.34 -9.17
CA SER A 149 -3.46 4.65 -9.75
C SER A 149 -2.10 4.66 -10.45
N TYR A 150 -1.87 5.63 -11.29
CA TYR A 150 -0.54 5.83 -11.88
C TYR A 150 0.53 6.18 -10.84
N GLY A 151 0.15 6.87 -9.76
CA GLY A 151 1.07 7.18 -8.67
C GLY A 151 1.66 5.91 -8.04
N TYR A 152 0.84 4.87 -7.84
CA TYR A 152 1.31 3.58 -7.33
C TYR A 152 2.45 2.98 -8.18
N ASP A 153 2.41 3.14 -9.52
CA ASP A 153 3.46 2.65 -10.42
C ASP A 153 4.75 3.50 -10.35
N LEU A 154 4.69 4.73 -9.81
CA LEU A 154 5.85 5.59 -9.60
C LEU A 154 6.55 5.32 -8.27
N GLU A 155 5.84 4.74 -7.30
CA GLU A 155 6.34 4.49 -5.96
C GLU A 155 7.30 3.29 -5.90
N PRO A 156 8.32 3.31 -5.00
CA PRO A 156 9.01 2.08 -4.63
C PRO A 156 8.05 1.20 -3.83
N PHE A 157 8.16 -0.11 -3.93
CA PHE A 157 7.28 -1.02 -3.19
C PHE A 157 7.89 -1.53 -1.89
N THR A 158 9.16 -1.89 -1.92
CA THR A 158 9.85 -2.43 -0.76
C THR A 158 11.28 -1.92 -0.63
N HIS A 159 11.80 -1.98 0.59
CA HIS A 159 13.17 -1.60 0.90
C HIS A 159 13.86 -2.67 1.74
N THR A 160 15.10 -3.01 1.40
CA THR A 160 15.96 -3.84 2.25
C THR A 160 16.91 -2.92 3.02
N GLY A 161 16.74 -2.85 4.35
CA GLY A 161 17.51 -1.91 5.13
C GLY A 161 17.08 -1.78 6.59
N LEU A 162 17.11 -0.54 7.05
CA LEU A 162 16.79 -0.13 8.41
C LEU A 162 15.82 1.05 8.37
N LEU A 163 14.71 0.95 9.07
CA LEU A 163 13.73 2.03 9.25
C LEU A 163 13.52 2.29 10.75
N ALA A 164 13.68 3.52 11.18
CA ALA A 164 13.35 3.98 12.52
C ALA A 164 12.12 4.89 12.48
N SER A 165 11.13 4.59 13.31
CA SER A 165 9.90 5.37 13.43
C SER A 165 9.65 5.76 14.88
N MET A 166 9.12 6.95 15.11
CA MET A 166 8.77 7.43 16.45
C MET A 166 7.63 8.43 16.42
N SER A 167 6.81 8.41 17.47
CA SER A 167 5.80 9.45 17.70
C SER A 167 6.43 10.64 18.40
N LEU A 168 6.36 11.82 17.76
CA LEU A 168 6.84 13.08 18.35
C LEU A 168 5.80 13.65 19.33
N SER A 169 4.54 13.51 19.00
CA SER A 169 3.39 13.92 19.81
C SER A 169 2.14 13.15 19.39
N ASP A 170 1.04 13.33 20.10
CA ASP A 170 -0.24 12.76 19.71
C ASP A 170 -0.59 13.14 18.25
N GLY A 171 -0.65 12.15 17.38
CA GLY A 171 -1.00 12.30 15.97
C GLY A 171 0.11 12.85 15.06
N ILE A 172 1.38 12.90 15.52
CA ILE A 172 2.53 13.26 14.65
C ILE A 172 3.59 12.17 14.79
N ASP A 173 3.79 11.41 13.71
CA ASP A 173 4.81 10.38 13.63
C ASP A 173 5.86 10.75 12.58
N VAL A 174 7.10 10.36 12.82
CA VAL A 174 8.21 10.55 11.89
C VAL A 174 8.93 9.24 11.66
N SER A 175 9.42 9.06 10.45
CA SER A 175 10.20 7.90 10.04
C SER A 175 11.43 8.35 9.27
N VAL A 176 12.56 7.68 9.53
CA VAL A 176 13.80 7.83 8.77
C VAL A 176 14.41 6.47 8.53
N GLY A 177 14.96 6.25 7.34
CA GLY A 177 15.51 4.96 6.95
C GLY A 177 16.74 5.04 6.07
N LEU A 178 17.47 3.92 6.06
CA LEU A 178 18.56 3.62 5.15
C LEU A 178 18.25 2.30 4.47
N ALA A 179 18.36 2.24 3.15
CA ALA A 179 18.12 1.04 2.37
C ALA A 179 19.24 0.80 1.34
N ASN A 180 19.31 -0.41 0.82
CA ASN A 180 20.31 -0.78 -0.18
C ASN A 180 20.02 -0.14 -1.55
N ALA A 181 18.74 0.14 -1.86
CA ALA A 181 18.31 0.70 -3.14
C ALA A 181 17.05 1.56 -2.98
N PHE A 182 16.72 2.33 -4.01
CA PHE A 182 15.45 3.06 -4.12
C PHE A 182 14.25 2.10 -3.98
N ASP A 183 14.28 0.98 -4.67
CA ASP A 183 13.32 -0.11 -4.58
C ASP A 183 14.06 -1.45 -4.52
N SER A 184 13.72 -2.30 -3.58
CA SER A 184 14.29 -3.64 -3.40
C SER A 184 13.38 -4.75 -3.94
N THR A 185 12.35 -4.43 -4.70
CA THR A 185 11.34 -5.39 -5.17
C THR A 185 11.95 -6.44 -6.10
N ALA A 186 12.88 -6.07 -6.97
CA ALA A 186 13.54 -6.99 -7.92
C ALA A 186 14.59 -7.94 -7.28
N GLY A 187 14.89 -7.83 -5.99
CA GLY A 187 15.89 -8.71 -5.38
C GLY A 187 16.11 -8.54 -3.89
N LEU A 188 16.23 -9.68 -3.20
CA LEU A 188 16.55 -9.74 -1.76
C LEU A 188 18.00 -9.36 -1.46
N HIS A 189 18.85 -9.37 -2.46
CA HIS A 189 20.28 -9.11 -2.35
C HIS A 189 20.64 -7.94 -3.25
N ASN A 190 21.27 -6.96 -2.68
CA ASN A 190 21.99 -5.97 -3.45
C ASN A 190 23.48 -6.30 -3.36
N ASP A 191 24.07 -6.69 -4.48
CA ASP A 191 25.48 -7.00 -4.56
C ASP A 191 26.27 -5.68 -4.46
N ASP A 192 27.17 -5.61 -3.46
CA ASP A 192 28.23 -4.59 -3.34
C ASP A 192 27.80 -3.11 -3.41
N THR A 193 26.76 -2.70 -2.68
CA THR A 193 26.48 -1.26 -2.55
C THR A 193 27.36 -0.62 -1.49
N THR A 194 28.17 0.34 -1.91
CA THR A 194 28.88 1.28 -1.03
C THR A 194 27.99 2.49 -0.66
N ASP A 195 26.90 2.67 -1.37
CA ASP A 195 25.98 3.81 -1.24
C ASP A 195 24.61 3.34 -0.75
N PHE A 196 23.94 4.19 -0.01
CA PHE A 196 22.63 3.87 0.57
C PHE A 196 21.54 4.80 0.02
N ALA A 197 20.37 4.22 -0.20
CA ALA A 197 19.14 4.98 -0.36
C ALA A 197 18.67 5.52 1.01
N TYR A 198 18.03 6.68 1.01
CA TYR A 198 17.53 7.35 2.20
C TYR A 198 16.02 7.51 2.11
N LEU A 199 15.35 7.26 3.24
CA LEU A 199 13.92 7.44 3.39
C LEU A 199 13.65 8.44 4.53
N ALA A 200 12.69 9.32 4.31
CA ALA A 200 12.19 10.22 5.35
C ALA A 200 10.68 10.44 5.18
N GLY A 201 9.94 10.45 6.28
CA GLY A 201 8.50 10.65 6.24
C GLY A 201 7.96 11.29 7.51
N VAL A 202 6.85 11.99 7.35
CA VAL A 202 6.06 12.58 8.44
C VAL A 202 4.60 12.23 8.22
N SER A 203 3.98 11.63 9.22
CA SER A 203 2.55 11.34 9.27
C SER A 203 1.86 12.26 10.27
N ILE A 204 0.69 12.75 9.91
CA ILE A 204 -0.15 13.59 10.78
C ILE A 204 -1.54 12.97 10.81
N THR A 205 -2.06 12.73 12.02
CA THR A 205 -3.45 12.32 12.25
C THR A 205 -4.17 13.43 13.00
N VAL A 206 -5.28 13.86 12.46
CA VAL A 206 -6.10 14.94 13.04
C VAL A 206 -6.80 14.43 14.30
N PRO A 207 -6.62 15.11 15.47
CA PRO A 207 -7.18 14.68 16.74
C PRO A 207 -8.71 14.85 16.80
N ASP A 208 -9.35 14.09 17.68
CA ASP A 208 -10.82 14.07 17.87
C ASP A 208 -11.41 15.44 18.18
N SER A 209 -10.61 16.36 18.76
CA SER A 209 -11.05 17.72 19.10
C SER A 209 -11.42 18.59 17.89
N LEU A 210 -11.04 18.20 16.66
CA LEU A 210 -11.34 18.96 15.44
C LEU A 210 -12.62 18.52 14.71
N GLY A 211 -13.54 17.91 15.44
CA GLY A 211 -14.91 17.65 15.00
C GLY A 211 -14.96 16.70 13.78
N PHE A 212 -15.60 17.11 12.68
CA PHE A 212 -15.75 16.22 11.51
C PHE A 212 -14.43 15.86 10.83
N LEU A 213 -13.38 16.64 11.02
CA LEU A 213 -12.04 16.34 10.51
C LEU A 213 -11.28 15.30 11.34
N ALA A 214 -11.81 14.91 12.50
CA ALA A 214 -11.19 13.90 13.37
C ALA A 214 -10.86 12.61 12.60
N GLY A 215 -9.64 12.10 12.78
CA GLY A 215 -9.15 10.91 12.08
C GLY A 215 -8.72 11.14 10.63
N SER A 216 -8.80 12.37 10.10
CA SER A 216 -8.15 12.69 8.82
C SER A 216 -6.64 12.53 8.95
N THR A 217 -6.00 12.06 7.86
CA THR A 217 -4.55 11.81 7.84
C THR A 217 -3.88 12.58 6.73
N ALA A 218 -2.65 12.98 6.95
CA ALA A 218 -1.76 13.50 5.92
C ALA A 218 -0.38 12.85 6.08
N PHE A 219 0.25 12.56 4.97
CA PHE A 219 1.61 12.01 4.95
C PHE A 219 2.44 12.75 3.90
N VAL A 220 3.68 13.05 4.26
CA VAL A 220 4.71 13.57 3.35
C VAL A 220 5.89 12.63 3.44
N GLY A 221 6.35 12.14 2.29
CA GLY A 221 7.48 11.24 2.20
C GLY A 221 8.49 11.67 1.15
N TYR A 222 9.72 11.27 1.34
CA TYR A 222 10.80 11.45 0.40
C TYR A 222 11.70 10.23 0.42
N THR A 223 11.94 9.68 -0.76
CA THR A 223 12.87 8.57 -0.98
C THR A 223 13.88 8.99 -2.04
N VAL A 224 15.15 8.77 -1.78
CA VAL A 224 16.24 8.99 -2.74
C VAL A 224 17.08 7.73 -2.82
N GLY A 225 17.37 7.31 -4.04
CA GLY A 225 18.18 6.12 -4.34
C GLY A 225 19.65 6.28 -3.97
N ALA A 226 20.44 5.31 -4.38
CA ALA A 226 21.86 5.24 -4.09
C ALA A 226 22.66 5.27 -5.39
N GLY A 227 23.83 5.93 -5.38
CA GLY A 227 24.78 5.93 -6.49
C GLY A 227 24.63 7.07 -7.49
N ASP A 228 25.23 6.89 -8.66
CA ASP A 228 25.32 7.94 -9.69
C ASP A 228 23.99 8.12 -10.47
N ASP A 229 23.11 7.10 -10.47
CA ASP A 229 21.80 7.09 -11.12
C ASP A 229 20.70 7.08 -10.04
N GLU A 230 20.58 8.18 -9.28
CA GLU A 230 19.70 8.29 -8.14
C GLU A 230 18.25 8.56 -8.57
N ASP A 231 17.39 7.54 -8.48
CA ASP A 231 15.95 7.76 -8.49
C ASP A 231 15.52 8.54 -7.24
N LYS A 232 14.59 9.48 -7.40
CA LYS A 232 14.01 10.25 -6.30
C LYS A 232 12.51 10.25 -6.40
N LEU A 233 11.84 10.19 -5.26
CA LEU A 233 10.39 10.35 -5.16
C LEU A 233 10.05 11.31 -4.04
N PHE A 234 9.28 12.35 -4.36
CA PHE A 234 8.56 13.16 -3.39
C PHE A 234 7.09 12.77 -3.41
N TYR A 235 6.54 12.44 -2.24
CA TYR A 235 5.17 12.00 -2.05
C TYR A 235 4.42 12.89 -1.08
N VAL A 236 3.18 13.23 -1.41
CA VAL A 236 2.21 13.83 -0.48
C VAL A 236 0.86 13.14 -0.66
N GLY A 237 0.31 12.59 0.41
CA GLY A 237 -1.00 11.97 0.36
C GLY A 237 -1.74 12.03 1.68
N GLY A 238 -2.99 11.61 1.64
CA GLY A 238 -3.79 11.55 2.86
C GLY A 238 -5.27 11.32 2.62
N SER A 239 -5.99 11.11 3.72
CA SER A 239 -7.44 10.97 3.73
C SER A 239 -8.09 12.07 4.56
N ILE A 240 -9.21 12.59 4.08
CA ILE A 240 -9.96 13.65 4.73
C ILE A 240 -11.35 13.11 5.04
N ALA A 241 -11.73 13.15 6.31
CA ALA A 241 -13.09 12.83 6.74
C ALA A 241 -14.05 13.86 6.15
N SER A 242 -15.12 13.39 5.53
CA SER A 242 -16.16 14.24 4.96
C SER A 242 -17.22 14.59 5.98
N PRO A 243 -17.87 15.78 5.92
CA PRO A 243 -19.06 16.06 6.71
C PRO A 243 -20.27 15.22 6.27
N ILE A 244 -20.18 14.53 5.14
CA ILE A 244 -21.20 13.57 4.68
C ILE A 244 -20.92 12.23 5.35
N GLU A 245 -21.92 11.70 6.03
CA GLU A 245 -21.80 10.44 6.74
C GLU A 245 -21.36 9.29 5.83
N ASN A 246 -20.41 8.49 6.28
CA ASN A 246 -19.81 7.35 5.57
C ASN A 246 -19.12 7.69 4.25
N VAL A 247 -18.79 8.95 4.01
CA VAL A 247 -17.95 9.37 2.88
C VAL A 247 -16.57 9.76 3.38
N SER A 248 -15.53 9.26 2.74
CA SER A 248 -14.15 9.71 2.90
C SER A 248 -13.57 10.16 1.56
N LEU A 249 -12.69 11.15 1.62
CA LEU A 249 -11.99 11.67 0.47
C LEU A 249 -10.49 11.37 0.62
N GLY A 250 -9.81 11.11 -0.49
CA GLY A 250 -8.37 10.87 -0.49
C GLY A 250 -7.70 11.65 -1.61
N VAL A 251 -6.41 11.91 -1.42
CA VAL A 251 -5.54 12.51 -2.41
C VAL A 251 -4.14 11.91 -2.29
N ALA A 252 -3.49 11.69 -3.43
CA ALA A 252 -2.09 11.36 -3.53
C ALA A 252 -1.45 12.20 -4.64
N TYR A 253 -0.22 12.60 -4.42
CA TYR A 253 0.65 13.25 -5.39
C TYR A 253 2.02 12.63 -5.29
N ASP A 254 2.52 12.20 -6.44
CA ASP A 254 3.83 11.59 -6.65
C ASP A 254 4.60 12.42 -7.66
N ASP A 255 5.84 12.72 -7.35
CA ASP A 255 6.79 13.41 -8.22
C ASP A 255 8.09 12.60 -8.22
N ARG A 256 8.33 11.89 -9.33
CA ARG A 256 9.50 11.01 -9.50
C ARG A 256 10.48 11.58 -10.51
N GLU A 257 11.72 11.72 -10.07
CA GLU A 257 12.88 11.95 -10.91
C GLU A 257 13.65 10.62 -11.05
N TYR A 258 13.81 10.13 -12.29
CA TYR A 258 14.59 8.93 -12.58
C TYR A 258 16.06 9.26 -12.72
N GLY A 259 16.95 8.32 -12.40
CA GLY A 259 18.40 8.51 -12.48
C GLY A 259 18.93 8.88 -13.86
N ASN A 260 18.20 8.56 -14.93
CA ASN A 260 18.51 8.96 -16.30
C ASN A 260 18.12 10.42 -16.61
N GLY A 261 17.49 11.12 -15.68
CA GLY A 261 17.02 12.51 -15.81
C GLY A 261 15.62 12.66 -16.40
N ASP A 262 14.88 11.54 -16.61
CA ASP A 262 13.46 11.60 -16.91
C ASP A 262 12.66 11.97 -15.65
N GLU A 263 11.50 12.58 -15.83
CA GLU A 263 10.60 12.98 -14.73
C GLU A 263 9.19 12.46 -15.04
N ALA A 264 8.46 12.10 -13.98
CA ALA A 264 7.05 11.80 -14.07
C ALA A 264 6.33 12.24 -12.81
N ASP A 265 5.17 12.85 -12.96
CA ASP A 265 4.31 13.16 -11.84
C ASP A 265 2.90 12.60 -12.01
N ALA A 266 2.30 12.22 -10.88
CA ALA A 266 0.96 11.68 -10.84
C ALA A 266 0.13 12.33 -9.73
N VAL A 267 -1.15 12.51 -10.02
CA VAL A 267 -2.16 12.94 -9.04
C VAL A 267 -3.27 11.93 -9.02
N ALA A 268 -3.70 11.49 -7.84
CA ALA A 268 -4.89 10.67 -7.67
C ALA A 268 -5.85 11.30 -6.65
N LEU A 269 -7.13 11.36 -7.01
CA LEU A 269 -8.23 11.83 -6.17
C LEU A 269 -9.19 10.68 -5.94
N TYR A 270 -9.56 10.47 -4.68
CA TYR A 270 -10.43 9.36 -4.27
C TYR A 270 -11.65 9.88 -3.54
N ALA A 271 -12.78 9.22 -3.78
CA ALA A 271 -13.99 9.35 -2.96
C ALA A 271 -14.55 7.95 -2.67
N VAL A 272 -14.72 7.63 -1.40
CA VAL A 272 -15.24 6.34 -0.96
C VAL A 272 -16.49 6.55 -0.13
N TRP A 273 -17.56 5.91 -0.53
CA TRP A 273 -18.84 5.95 0.18
C TRP A 273 -19.25 4.56 0.67
N GLY A 274 -19.36 4.40 1.99
CA GLY A 274 -20.00 3.24 2.61
C GLY A 274 -21.51 3.36 2.50
N VAL A 275 -22.09 2.79 1.45
CA VAL A 275 -23.54 2.92 1.12
C VAL A 275 -24.40 2.22 2.15
N SER A 276 -23.97 1.06 2.63
CA SER A 276 -24.61 0.27 3.69
C SER A 276 -23.61 -0.72 4.29
N ASP A 277 -24.07 -1.50 5.30
CA ASP A 277 -23.25 -2.61 5.81
C ASP A 277 -22.92 -3.58 4.68
N GLY A 278 -21.64 -3.67 4.33
CA GLY A 278 -21.11 -4.54 3.29
C GLY A 278 -21.17 -4.01 1.86
N VAL A 279 -21.73 -2.82 1.59
CA VAL A 279 -21.73 -2.19 0.26
C VAL A 279 -20.93 -0.91 0.27
N SER A 280 -19.97 -0.77 -0.64
CA SER A 280 -19.15 0.43 -0.84
C SER A 280 -19.14 0.87 -2.29
N LEU A 281 -18.95 2.16 -2.51
CA LEU A 281 -18.69 2.75 -3.82
C LEU A 281 -17.37 3.51 -3.73
N GLY A 282 -16.38 3.11 -4.52
CA GLY A 282 -15.12 3.78 -4.72
C GLY A 282 -15.11 4.53 -6.05
N LEU A 283 -14.69 5.77 -6.04
CA LEU A 283 -14.43 6.58 -7.23
C LEU A 283 -13.00 7.07 -7.19
N ARG A 284 -12.28 6.98 -8.31
CA ARG A 284 -10.95 7.55 -8.48
C ARG A 284 -10.85 8.30 -9.80
N TYR A 285 -10.16 9.42 -9.77
CA TYR A 285 -9.64 10.11 -10.93
C TYR A 285 -8.14 10.29 -10.74
N ASP A 286 -7.36 9.83 -11.68
CA ASP A 286 -5.91 9.94 -11.62
C ASP A 286 -5.31 10.37 -12.97
N THR A 287 -4.18 11.05 -12.89
CA THR A 287 -3.40 11.55 -14.04
C THR A 287 -1.94 11.15 -13.88
N LEU A 288 -1.29 11.01 -15.03
CA LEU A 288 0.15 10.84 -15.15
C LEU A 288 0.66 11.78 -16.22
N ASP A 289 1.64 12.60 -15.89
CA ASP A 289 2.39 13.44 -16.84
C ASP A 289 3.86 12.96 -16.86
N GLY A 290 4.38 12.68 -18.05
CA GLY A 290 5.74 12.17 -18.27
C GLY A 290 6.68 13.20 -18.90
N THR A 291 7.96 12.90 -18.94
CA THR A 291 9.07 13.76 -19.40
C THR A 291 8.85 14.35 -20.78
N ASP A 292 8.33 13.59 -21.74
CA ASP A 292 8.16 14.01 -23.12
C ASP A 292 6.86 14.82 -23.36
N GLY A 293 6.14 15.15 -22.28
CA GLY A 293 4.86 15.82 -22.32
C GLY A 293 3.69 14.88 -22.63
N ASP A 294 3.93 13.58 -22.57
CA ASP A 294 2.89 12.57 -22.67
C ASP A 294 2.00 12.65 -21.42
N SER A 295 0.69 12.75 -21.63
CA SER A 295 -0.29 12.86 -20.55
C SER A 295 -1.36 11.79 -20.67
N THR A 296 -1.68 11.14 -19.56
CA THR A 296 -2.75 10.15 -19.49
C THR A 296 -3.60 10.37 -18.25
N SER A 297 -4.89 10.10 -18.36
CA SER A 297 -5.83 10.20 -17.24
C SER A 297 -6.76 8.99 -17.20
N MET A 298 -7.21 8.63 -16.00
CA MET A 298 -8.13 7.51 -15.81
C MET A 298 -9.24 7.88 -14.82
N TRP A 299 -10.46 7.50 -15.17
CA TRP A 299 -11.59 7.43 -14.25
C TRP A 299 -11.86 5.98 -13.87
N THR A 300 -12.01 5.72 -12.60
CA THR A 300 -12.35 4.40 -12.08
C THR A 300 -13.54 4.48 -11.14
N ALA A 301 -14.51 3.59 -11.31
CA ALA A 301 -15.66 3.43 -10.44
C ALA A 301 -15.79 1.97 -10.01
N THR A 302 -15.82 1.71 -8.72
CA THR A 302 -15.82 0.35 -8.14
C THR A 302 -16.98 0.20 -7.16
N LEU A 303 -17.87 -0.74 -7.43
CA LEU A 303 -18.89 -1.19 -6.50
C LEU A 303 -18.38 -2.41 -5.74
N GLY A 304 -18.16 -2.27 -4.44
CA GLY A 304 -17.74 -3.32 -3.54
C GLY A 304 -18.92 -3.93 -2.79
N TYR A 305 -18.93 -5.25 -2.65
CA TYR A 305 -19.92 -6.00 -1.87
C TYR A 305 -19.25 -7.10 -1.06
N SER A 306 -19.33 -7.00 0.26
CA SER A 306 -18.92 -8.06 1.19
C SER A 306 -19.98 -9.13 1.25
N ILE A 307 -19.80 -10.22 0.50
CA ILE A 307 -20.74 -11.36 0.46
C ILE A 307 -20.80 -12.03 1.84
N TRP A 308 -19.62 -12.21 2.47
CA TRP A 308 -19.43 -12.75 3.82
C TRP A 308 -18.36 -11.92 4.53
N GLU A 309 -18.14 -12.18 5.81
CA GLU A 309 -17.19 -11.44 6.64
C GLU A 309 -15.77 -11.34 6.03
N ASN A 310 -15.35 -12.37 5.33
CA ASN A 310 -14.01 -12.52 4.75
C ASN A 310 -13.99 -12.64 3.22
N VAL A 311 -15.13 -12.39 2.55
CA VAL A 311 -15.26 -12.43 1.09
C VAL A 311 -15.77 -11.12 0.56
N LEU A 312 -14.92 -10.45 -0.22
CA LEU A 312 -15.23 -9.22 -0.93
C LEU A 312 -15.35 -9.51 -2.42
N THR A 313 -16.44 -9.08 -3.06
CA THR A 313 -16.53 -9.00 -4.52
C THR A 313 -16.61 -7.56 -4.96
N ARG A 314 -16.00 -7.23 -6.09
CA ARG A 314 -15.98 -5.88 -6.65
C ARG A 314 -16.27 -5.92 -8.14
N LEU A 315 -17.15 -5.02 -8.57
CA LEU A 315 -17.37 -4.71 -9.98
C LEU A 315 -16.75 -3.37 -10.25
N GLU A 316 -15.80 -3.32 -11.17
CA GLU A 316 -15.05 -2.11 -11.52
C GLU A 316 -15.24 -1.74 -12.99
N LEU A 317 -15.43 -0.46 -13.23
CA LEU A 317 -15.42 0.16 -14.55
C LEU A 317 -14.32 1.21 -14.57
N ASN A 318 -13.52 1.25 -15.62
CA ASN A 318 -12.56 2.32 -15.84
C ASN A 318 -12.63 2.87 -17.26
N ASN A 319 -12.21 4.11 -17.42
CA ASN A 319 -11.99 4.77 -18.68
C ASN A 319 -10.64 5.49 -18.62
N GLU A 320 -9.71 5.00 -19.41
CA GLU A 320 -8.39 5.59 -19.59
C GLU A 320 -8.36 6.40 -20.89
N SER A 321 -7.73 7.57 -20.89
CA SER A 321 -7.56 8.43 -22.06
C SER A 321 -6.22 9.14 -22.03
N GLY A 322 -5.62 9.29 -23.20
CA GLY A 322 -4.32 9.93 -23.35
C GLY A 322 -3.34 9.11 -24.20
N ASP A 323 -2.07 9.45 -24.06
CA ASP A 323 -1.01 8.96 -24.95
C ASP A 323 -0.70 7.48 -24.75
N ARG A 324 -0.81 6.94 -23.54
CA ARG A 324 -0.58 5.50 -23.26
C ARG A 324 -1.52 4.57 -24.04
N VAL A 325 -2.74 5.00 -24.31
CA VAL A 325 -3.78 4.20 -25.00
C VAL A 325 -4.07 4.68 -26.41
N ASN A 326 -3.34 5.67 -26.94
CA ASN A 326 -3.57 6.27 -28.26
C ASN A 326 -5.03 6.67 -28.44
N GLY A 327 -5.59 7.39 -27.47
CA GLY A 327 -6.98 7.85 -27.47
C GLY A 327 -7.74 7.50 -26.21
N SER A 328 -8.63 6.52 -26.24
CA SER A 328 -9.43 6.13 -25.08
C SER A 328 -9.66 4.61 -25.03
N SER A 329 -9.59 4.05 -23.84
CA SER A 329 -9.86 2.64 -23.55
C SER A 329 -10.87 2.51 -22.41
N ASN A 330 -11.72 1.49 -22.46
CA ASN A 330 -12.69 1.20 -21.40
C ASN A 330 -12.52 -0.23 -20.92
N GLY A 331 -12.46 -0.41 -19.62
CA GLY A 331 -12.33 -1.70 -18.96
C GLY A 331 -13.50 -2.03 -18.04
N LEU A 332 -13.74 -3.33 -17.90
CA LEU A 332 -14.67 -3.93 -16.96
C LEU A 332 -13.95 -5.03 -16.20
N GLY A 333 -13.93 -4.95 -14.87
CA GLY A 333 -13.40 -5.98 -14.01
C GLY A 333 -14.44 -6.50 -13.02
N LEU A 334 -14.43 -7.81 -12.80
CA LEU A 334 -15.10 -8.46 -11.68
C LEU A 334 -14.02 -9.16 -10.85
N ASN A 335 -13.93 -8.80 -9.58
CA ASN A 335 -12.91 -9.30 -8.67
C ASN A 335 -13.57 -10.04 -7.50
N LEU A 336 -13.00 -11.15 -7.11
CA LEU A 336 -13.35 -11.91 -5.91
C LEU A 336 -12.12 -12.06 -5.04
N PHE A 337 -12.17 -11.54 -3.83
CA PHE A 337 -11.10 -11.51 -2.85
C PHE A 337 -11.53 -12.23 -1.57
N TYR A 338 -10.76 -13.22 -1.14
CA TYR A 338 -10.94 -13.93 0.13
C TYR A 338 -9.76 -13.63 1.04
N GLN A 339 -10.04 -13.27 2.29
CA GLN A 339 -9.03 -13.02 3.32
C GLN A 339 -9.25 -13.93 4.53
N PHE A 340 -8.18 -14.46 5.13
CA PHE A 340 -8.21 -15.32 6.32
C PHE A 340 -7.16 -14.91 7.37
#